data_154756c0ead05d18b7edf73fe323b44f
#
_entry.id   154756c0ead05d18b7edf73fe323b44f
#
_cell.length_a   1.000
_cell.length_b   1.000
_cell.length_c   1.000
_cell.angle_alpha   90.00
_cell.angle_beta   90.00
_cell.angle_gamma   90.00
#
_symmetry.space_group_name_H-M   'P 1'
#
loop_
_entity.id
_entity.type
_entity.pdbx_description
1 polymer ?
#
loop_
_entity_poly.entity_id
_entity_poly.type
_entity_poly.pdbx_seq_one_letter_code
_entity_poly.pdbx_strand_id
1 'polypeptide(L)' 'MKEYTKNELEDAMTTLVSILHKCEKMQESGRLQSSQKTLNDRRVKALRIALALIEKEMRSK' A
#
# COMPACT_ATOMS: atom_id res chain seq x y z
N MET A 1 -20.85 9.99 -2.02
CA MET A 1 -19.44 9.61 -1.87
C MET A 1 -18.58 10.51 -2.74
N LYS A 2 -17.50 10.99 -2.18
CA LYS A 2 -16.62 11.91 -2.89
C LYS A 2 -15.75 11.17 -3.90
N GLU A 3 -15.78 11.58 -5.14
CA GLU A 3 -14.90 11.00 -6.15
C GLU A 3 -13.56 11.72 -6.17
N TYR A 4 -12.51 10.97 -6.44
CA TYR A 4 -11.15 11.50 -6.54
C TYR A 4 -10.78 11.67 -8.02
N THR A 5 -9.97 12.68 -8.29
CA THR A 5 -9.45 12.90 -9.64
C THR A 5 -8.40 11.84 -9.96
N LYS A 6 -8.11 11.67 -11.25
CA LYS A 6 -7.06 10.77 -11.70
C LYS A 6 -5.70 11.16 -11.10
N ASN A 7 -5.40 12.46 -11.03
CA ASN A 7 -4.15 12.94 -10.44
C ASN A 7 -4.04 12.58 -8.97
N GLU A 8 -5.14 12.72 -8.23
CA GLU A 8 -5.18 12.34 -6.82
C GLU A 8 -4.94 10.85 -6.62
N LEU A 9 -5.52 10.03 -7.50
CA LEU A 9 -5.34 8.58 -7.45
C LEU A 9 -3.91 8.17 -7.78
N GLU A 10 -3.29 8.83 -8.75
CA GLU A 10 -1.89 8.59 -9.10
C GLU A 10 -0.95 8.95 -7.95
N ASP A 11 -1.19 10.09 -7.32
CA ASP A 11 -0.41 10.53 -6.14
C ASP A 11 -0.53 9.52 -5.00
N ALA A 12 -1.76 9.08 -4.72
CA ALA A 12 -2.01 8.10 -3.68
C ALA A 12 -1.28 6.80 -3.99
N MET A 13 -1.33 6.35 -5.24
CA MET A 13 -0.66 5.13 -5.67
C MET A 13 0.85 5.24 -5.46
N THR A 14 1.47 6.33 -5.88
CA THR A 14 2.90 6.56 -5.72
C THR A 14 3.31 6.52 -4.25
N THR A 15 2.54 7.20 -3.40
CA THR A 15 2.79 7.23 -1.96
C THR A 15 2.68 5.84 -1.34
N LEU A 16 1.61 5.12 -1.69
CA LEU A 16 1.37 3.78 -1.15
C LEU A 16 2.45 2.78 -1.61
N VAL A 17 2.90 2.88 -2.85
CA VAL A 17 3.98 2.02 -3.36
C VAL A 17 5.27 2.26 -2.57
N SER A 18 5.59 3.53 -2.28
CA SER A 18 6.78 3.86 -1.47
C SER A 18 6.70 3.24 -0.09
N ILE A 19 5.55 3.36 0.56
CA ILE A 19 5.35 2.79 1.89
C ILE A 19 5.42 1.26 1.83
N LEU A 20 4.81 0.67 0.81
CA LEU A 20 4.82 -0.78 0.63
C LEU A 20 6.26 -1.30 0.48
N HIS A 21 7.08 -0.64 -0.32
CA HIS A 21 8.48 -1.03 -0.49
C HIS A 21 9.25 -1.00 0.82
N LYS A 22 9.02 0.01 1.64
CA LYS A 22 9.65 0.11 2.96
C LYS A 22 9.23 -1.05 3.86
N CYS A 23 7.94 -1.38 3.87
CA CYS A 23 7.42 -2.49 4.66
C CYS A 23 7.97 -3.83 4.19
N GLU A 24 8.09 -4.02 2.87
CA GLU A 24 8.64 -5.24 2.29
C GLU A 24 10.12 -5.40 2.66
N LYS A 25 10.88 -4.31 2.64
CA LYS A 25 12.28 -4.35 3.05
C LYS A 25 12.42 -4.73 4.52
N MET A 26 11.53 -4.26 5.36
CA MET A 26 11.53 -4.63 6.77
C MET A 26 11.25 -6.12 6.95
N GLN A 27 10.35 -6.69 6.15
CA GLN A 27 10.10 -8.14 6.17
C GLN A 27 11.35 -8.94 5.81
N GLU A 28 12.06 -8.49 4.77
CA GLU A 28 13.25 -9.17 4.28
C GLU A 28 14.41 -9.11 5.27
N SER A 29 14.51 -8.04 6.03
CA SER A 29 15.64 -7.84 6.95
C SER A 29 15.63 -8.82 8.13
N GLY A 30 14.49 -9.40 8.46
CA GLY A 30 14.35 -10.32 9.57
C GLY A 30 14.59 -9.71 10.94
N ARG A 31 14.61 -8.40 11.05
CA ARG A 31 14.89 -7.68 12.30
C ARG A 31 13.66 -7.40 13.15
N LEU A 32 12.49 -7.69 12.61
CA LEU A 32 11.24 -7.40 13.32
C LEU A 32 10.96 -8.46 14.39
N GLN A 33 10.52 -7.99 15.56
CA GLN A 33 10.02 -8.87 16.60
C GLN A 33 8.66 -9.43 16.17
N SER A 34 8.23 -10.53 16.80
CA SER A 34 6.99 -11.22 16.43
C SER A 34 5.77 -10.31 16.31
N SER A 35 5.55 -9.44 17.30
CA SER A 35 4.42 -8.52 17.28
C SER A 35 4.53 -7.50 16.16
N GLN A 36 5.73 -6.98 15.93
CA GLN A 36 5.98 -6.02 14.85
C GLN A 36 5.87 -6.67 13.48
N LYS A 37 6.31 -7.92 13.39
CA LYS A 37 6.20 -8.68 12.15
C LYS A 37 4.74 -8.87 11.74
N THR A 38 3.89 -9.25 12.68
CA THR A 38 2.46 -9.42 12.43
C THR A 38 1.83 -8.11 11.96
N LEU A 39 2.16 -7.01 12.64
CA LEU A 39 1.65 -5.69 12.28
C LEU A 39 2.12 -5.27 10.89
N ASN A 40 3.40 -5.50 10.60
CA ASN A 40 3.97 -5.19 9.29
C ASN A 40 3.31 -6.00 8.18
N ASP A 41 3.08 -7.29 8.42
CA ASP A 41 2.40 -8.18 7.46
C ASP A 41 0.99 -7.66 7.14
N ARG A 42 0.27 -7.19 8.16
CA ARG A 42 -1.05 -6.59 7.97
C ARG A 42 -0.99 -5.32 7.13
N ARG A 43 0.02 -4.49 7.38
CA ARG A 43 0.22 -3.26 6.60
C ARG A 43 0.51 -3.56 5.14
N VAL A 44 1.38 -4.53 4.88
CA VAL A 44 1.69 -4.94 3.51
C VAL A 44 0.45 -5.42 2.79
N LYS A 45 -0.34 -6.26 3.43
CA LYS A 45 -1.60 -6.75 2.85
C LYS A 45 -2.57 -5.62 2.57
N ALA A 46 -2.76 -4.72 3.54
CA ALA A 46 -3.67 -3.59 3.40
C ALA A 46 -3.23 -2.66 2.25
N LEU A 47 -1.94 -2.41 2.14
CA LEU A 47 -1.40 -1.56 1.07
C LEU A 47 -1.61 -2.20 -0.30
N ARG A 48 -1.44 -3.51 -0.42
CA ARG A 48 -1.67 -4.22 -1.67
C ARG A 48 -3.14 -4.16 -2.07
N ILE A 49 -4.05 -4.34 -1.12
CA ILE A 49 -5.49 -4.23 -1.37
C ILE A 49 -5.84 -2.82 -1.83
N ALA A 50 -5.32 -1.81 -1.12
CA ALA A 50 -5.58 -0.41 -1.46
C ALA A 50 -5.09 -0.08 -2.87
N LEU A 51 -3.89 -0.54 -3.23
CA LEU A 51 -3.32 -0.33 -4.56
C LEU A 51 -4.17 -1.00 -5.65
N ALA A 52 -4.65 -2.22 -5.39
CA ALA A 52 -5.50 -2.93 -6.33
C ALA A 52 -6.81 -2.18 -6.57
N LEU A 53 -7.41 -1.63 -5.51
CA LEU A 53 -8.64 -0.86 -5.61
C LEU A 53 -8.43 0.45 -6.35
N ILE A 54 -7.32 1.14 -6.09
CA ILE A 54 -6.98 2.39 -6.79
C ILE A 54 -6.77 2.11 -8.28
N GLU A 55 -6.03 1.06 -8.61
CA GLU A 55 -5.79 0.67 -10.00
C GLU A 55 -7.09 0.36 -10.71
N LYS A 56 -7.99 -0.37 -10.07
CA LYS A 56 -9.31 -0.67 -10.62
C LYS A 56 -10.10 0.60 -10.89
N GLU A 57 -10.08 1.53 -9.95
CA GLU A 57 -10.78 2.81 -10.09
C GLU A 57 -10.21 3.63 -11.25
N MET A 58 -8.90 3.63 -11.42
CA MET A 58 -8.24 4.33 -12.52
C MET A 58 -8.63 3.75 -13.88
N ARG A 59 -8.77 2.42 -13.97
CA ARG A 59 -9.20 1.78 -15.20
C ARG A 59 -10.64 2.10 -15.57
N SER A 60 -11.47 2.36 -14.56
CA SER A 60 -12.90 2.70 -14.78
C SER A 60 -13.08 4.10 -15.34
N LYS A 61 -12.07 4.91 -15.26
CA LYS A 61 -12.08 6.29 -15.76
C LYS A 61 -11.32 6.39 -17.06
#